data_459217b45e32a29a9152ad952dcfef50
#
_entry.id   459217b45e32a29a9152ad952dcfef50
#
_cell.length_a   1.000
_cell.length_b   1.000
_cell.length_c   1.000
_cell.angle_alpha   90.00
_cell.angle_beta   90.00
_cell.angle_gamma   90.00
#
_symmetry.space_group_name_H-M   'P 1'
#
loop_
_entity.id
_entity.type
_entity.pdbx_description
1 polymer ?
#
loop_
_entity_poly.entity_id
_entity_poly.type
_entity_poly.pdbx_seq_one_letter_code
_entity_poly.pdbx_strand_id
1 'polypeptide(L)'
;MWEEVRIVIVDNDQRRRDELRLVFEFIGEPVRCFSYAEWQQAEVQTSAYRENLSLLVLAQDQQPLVEHLQCAEQWQSGLPIMIVDYDSNDLNELEIPPSVISKLQMPPNYARLVDDLHRAQVYRQQQNTMNGRPLHRDPVLFRSLVGTSRKIQQVRELMAQVADKNVTVLITGESGTGKEVVARNLHYHSPRQQQPFVPVNCGAIPPELLESELFGHEKG
;
A
#
# COMPACT_ATOMS: atom_id res chain seq x y z
N MET A 1 -6.36 -17.43 -14.82
CA MET A 1 -7.11 -16.14 -14.75
C MET A 1 -7.27 -15.64 -13.31
N TRP A 2 -6.89 -16.40 -12.29
CA TRP A 2 -6.96 -16.04 -10.87
C TRP A 2 -5.58 -15.85 -10.21
N GLU A 3 -4.51 -16.24 -10.87
CA GLU A 3 -3.14 -16.17 -10.34
C GLU A 3 -2.61 -14.73 -10.15
N GLU A 4 -3.32 -13.73 -10.67
CA GLU A 4 -2.86 -12.33 -10.65
C GLU A 4 -3.63 -11.42 -9.68
N VAL A 5 -4.70 -11.90 -9.02
CA VAL A 5 -5.50 -11.02 -8.13
C VAL A 5 -4.72 -10.68 -6.87
N ARG A 6 -4.55 -9.38 -6.62
CA ARG A 6 -3.83 -8.87 -5.44
C ARG A 6 -4.72 -8.13 -4.46
N ILE A 7 -5.77 -7.51 -4.95
CA ILE A 7 -6.71 -6.76 -4.13
C ILE A 7 -8.11 -7.33 -4.30
N VAL A 8 -8.78 -7.58 -3.19
CA VAL A 8 -10.19 -7.92 -3.18
C VAL A 8 -10.96 -6.75 -2.57
N ILE A 9 -12.00 -6.30 -3.27
CA ILE A 9 -12.93 -5.27 -2.81
C ILE A 9 -14.27 -5.94 -2.51
N VAL A 10 -14.78 -5.74 -1.30
CA VAL A 10 -16.09 -6.23 -0.87
C VAL A 10 -16.98 -5.04 -0.53
N ASP A 11 -18.04 -4.87 -1.29
CA ASP A 11 -18.98 -3.77 -1.16
C ASP A 11 -20.32 -4.16 -1.76
N ASN A 12 -21.43 -3.83 -1.11
CA ASN A 12 -22.76 -4.03 -1.67
C ASN A 12 -23.16 -2.94 -2.67
N ASP A 13 -22.56 -1.74 -2.60
CA ASP A 13 -22.79 -0.67 -3.57
C ASP A 13 -21.94 -0.90 -4.84
N GLN A 14 -22.64 -1.22 -5.94
CA GLN A 14 -22.00 -1.48 -7.23
C GLN A 14 -21.26 -0.25 -7.77
N ARG A 15 -21.79 0.95 -7.58
CA ARG A 15 -21.16 2.18 -8.08
C ARG A 15 -19.84 2.43 -7.37
N ARG A 16 -19.81 2.31 -6.04
CA ARG A 16 -18.59 2.47 -5.25
C ARG A 16 -17.57 1.37 -5.57
N ARG A 17 -18.00 0.11 -5.78
CA ARG A 17 -17.13 -0.95 -6.27
C ARG A 17 -16.45 -0.61 -7.59
N ASP A 18 -17.21 -0.09 -8.55
CA ASP A 18 -16.71 0.26 -9.88
C ASP A 18 -15.72 1.44 -9.81
N GLU A 19 -16.02 2.45 -8.98
CA GLU A 19 -15.12 3.57 -8.74
C GLU A 19 -13.80 3.11 -8.09
N LEU A 20 -13.86 2.30 -7.05
CA LEU A 20 -12.67 1.75 -6.39
C LEU A 20 -11.87 0.86 -7.34
N ARG A 21 -12.52 -0.02 -8.11
CA ARG A 21 -11.88 -0.86 -9.11
C ARG A 21 -11.07 -0.02 -10.09
N LEU A 22 -11.67 1.01 -10.68
CA LEU A 22 -11.00 1.90 -11.63
C LEU A 22 -9.77 2.57 -11.02
N VAL A 23 -9.85 3.01 -9.77
CA VAL A 23 -8.73 3.65 -9.07
C VAL A 23 -7.58 2.68 -8.85
N PHE A 24 -7.83 1.46 -8.38
CA PHE A 24 -6.77 0.47 -8.14
C PHE A 24 -6.18 -0.07 -9.47
N GLU A 25 -7.02 -0.32 -10.48
CA GLU A 25 -6.55 -0.71 -11.82
C GLU A 25 -5.69 0.38 -12.47
N PHE A 26 -6.04 1.67 -12.25
CA PHE A 26 -5.22 2.80 -12.70
C PHE A 26 -3.85 2.83 -12.03
N ILE A 27 -3.76 2.45 -10.77
CA ILE A 27 -2.48 2.29 -10.04
C ILE A 27 -1.71 1.06 -10.56
N GLY A 28 -2.37 0.16 -11.30
CA GLY A 28 -1.76 -1.05 -11.87
C GLY A 28 -1.90 -2.27 -10.96
N GLU A 29 -2.80 -2.23 -9.98
CA GLU A 29 -3.09 -3.37 -9.12
C GLU A 29 -4.27 -4.18 -9.67
N PRO A 30 -4.10 -5.50 -9.88
CA PRO A 30 -5.18 -6.37 -10.32
C PRO A 30 -6.20 -6.60 -9.20
N VAL A 31 -7.45 -6.25 -9.49
CA VAL A 31 -8.55 -6.19 -8.52
C VAL A 31 -9.64 -7.19 -8.84
N ARG A 32 -10.27 -7.73 -7.80
CA ARG A 32 -11.56 -8.41 -7.87
C ARG A 32 -12.55 -7.76 -6.93
N CYS A 33 -13.78 -7.63 -7.41
CA CYS A 33 -14.87 -7.02 -6.65
C CYS A 33 -15.95 -8.06 -6.39
N PHE A 34 -16.50 -8.02 -5.16
CA PHE A 34 -17.58 -8.88 -4.72
C PHE A 34 -18.60 -8.06 -3.92
N SER A 35 -19.85 -8.48 -3.91
CA SER A 35 -20.78 -8.15 -2.84
C SER A 35 -20.46 -8.98 -1.59
N TYR A 36 -20.97 -8.59 -0.42
CA TYR A 36 -20.77 -9.38 0.80
C TYR A 36 -21.35 -10.80 0.66
N ALA A 37 -22.49 -10.94 0.01
CA ALA A 37 -23.11 -12.25 -0.24
C ALA A 37 -22.26 -13.16 -1.13
N GLU A 38 -21.67 -12.61 -2.20
CA GLU A 38 -20.75 -13.34 -3.08
C GLU A 38 -19.46 -13.72 -2.35
N TRP A 39 -18.92 -12.81 -1.54
CA TRP A 39 -17.67 -13.05 -0.79
C TRP A 39 -17.81 -14.15 0.25
N GLN A 40 -18.98 -14.29 0.87
CA GLN A 40 -19.27 -15.34 1.85
C GLN A 40 -19.49 -16.72 1.22
N GLN A 41 -19.68 -16.81 -0.10
CA GLN A 41 -19.87 -18.09 -0.77
C GLN A 41 -18.56 -18.90 -0.82
N ALA A 42 -18.70 -20.24 -0.70
CA ALA A 42 -17.57 -21.18 -0.58
C ALA A 42 -16.57 -21.13 -1.75
N GLU A 43 -17.01 -20.75 -2.95
CA GLU A 43 -16.15 -20.66 -4.13
C GLU A 43 -15.10 -19.54 -4.03
N VAL A 44 -15.42 -18.42 -3.37
CA VAL A 44 -14.49 -17.31 -3.12
C VAL A 44 -13.51 -17.66 -2.00
N GLN A 45 -13.85 -18.64 -1.16
CA GLN A 45 -13.02 -19.07 -0.04
C GLN A 45 -11.92 -20.10 -0.41
N THR A 46 -11.82 -20.49 -1.68
CA THR A 46 -10.85 -21.51 -2.13
C THR A 46 -9.41 -21.00 -2.03
N SER A 47 -8.49 -21.89 -1.67
CA SER A 47 -7.10 -21.61 -1.31
C SER A 47 -6.25 -20.93 -2.41
N ALA A 48 -6.62 -21.09 -3.68
CA ALA A 48 -5.86 -20.54 -4.82
C ALA A 48 -5.75 -19.00 -4.83
N TYR A 49 -6.66 -18.28 -4.17
CA TYR A 49 -6.64 -16.81 -4.11
C TYR A 49 -5.80 -16.26 -2.97
N ARG A 50 -5.67 -17.04 -1.88
CA ARG A 50 -5.13 -16.56 -0.62
C ARG A 50 -3.64 -16.26 -0.69
N GLU A 51 -2.90 -17.00 -1.51
CA GLU A 51 -1.44 -16.89 -1.54
C GLU A 51 -0.95 -15.57 -2.14
N ASN A 52 -1.65 -15.06 -3.16
CA ASN A 52 -1.25 -13.84 -3.88
C ASN A 52 -1.96 -12.58 -3.38
N LEU A 53 -2.93 -12.70 -2.49
CA LEU A 53 -3.70 -11.57 -2.00
C LEU A 53 -2.85 -10.70 -1.06
N SER A 54 -2.77 -9.41 -1.37
CA SER A 54 -1.99 -8.43 -0.62
C SER A 54 -2.84 -7.47 0.21
N LEU A 55 -4.13 -7.29 -0.16
CA LEU A 55 -5.01 -6.33 0.50
C LEU A 55 -6.48 -6.74 0.35
N LEU A 56 -7.24 -6.60 1.43
CA LEU A 56 -8.70 -6.66 1.44
C LEU A 56 -9.27 -5.26 1.69
N VAL A 57 -10.19 -4.82 0.85
CA VAL A 57 -10.91 -3.55 0.98
C VAL A 57 -12.34 -3.85 1.35
N LEU A 58 -12.78 -3.40 2.53
CA LEU A 58 -14.12 -3.59 3.05
C LEU A 58 -14.84 -2.25 3.11
N ALA A 59 -15.99 -2.13 2.45
CA ALA A 59 -16.80 -0.93 2.49
C ALA A 59 -17.93 -1.06 3.50
N GLN A 60 -18.34 0.08 4.06
CA GLN A 60 -19.47 0.12 4.99
C GLN A 60 -20.75 -0.40 4.33
N ASP A 61 -21.45 -1.24 5.06
CA ASP A 61 -22.78 -1.73 4.70
C ASP A 61 -23.72 -1.68 5.94
N GLN A 62 -24.81 -2.44 5.90
CA GLN A 62 -25.79 -2.50 7.01
C GLN A 62 -25.33 -3.36 8.19
N GLN A 63 -24.31 -4.21 8.00
CA GLN A 63 -23.78 -5.07 9.06
C GLN A 63 -22.67 -4.36 9.85
N PRO A 64 -22.52 -4.67 11.15
CA PRO A 64 -21.46 -4.10 11.95
C PRO A 64 -20.06 -4.46 11.41
N LEU A 65 -19.13 -3.50 11.42
CA LEU A 65 -17.75 -3.71 11.00
C LEU A 65 -17.08 -4.92 11.68
N VAL A 66 -17.41 -5.19 12.94
CA VAL A 66 -16.87 -6.33 13.70
C VAL A 66 -17.14 -7.66 12.99
N GLU A 67 -18.34 -7.87 12.49
CA GLU A 67 -18.71 -9.10 11.78
C GLU A 67 -17.89 -9.26 10.49
N HIS A 68 -17.69 -8.18 9.76
CA HIS A 68 -16.86 -8.18 8.57
C HIS A 68 -15.38 -8.47 8.87
N LEU A 69 -14.85 -7.89 9.96
CA LEU A 69 -13.47 -8.14 10.39
C LEU A 69 -13.28 -9.58 10.88
N GLN A 70 -14.24 -10.15 11.61
CA GLN A 70 -14.21 -11.54 12.02
C GLN A 70 -14.26 -12.50 10.81
N CYS A 71 -15.11 -12.21 9.83
CA CYS A 71 -15.15 -12.94 8.58
C CYS A 71 -13.83 -12.88 7.82
N ALA A 72 -13.20 -11.69 7.75
CA ALA A 72 -11.92 -11.49 7.09
C ALA A 72 -10.80 -12.29 7.78
N GLU A 73 -10.74 -12.30 9.11
CA GLU A 73 -9.74 -13.04 9.88
C GLU A 73 -9.91 -14.55 9.72
N GLN A 74 -11.16 -15.05 9.70
CA GLN A 74 -11.46 -16.46 9.43
C GLN A 74 -11.10 -16.85 7.99
N TRP A 75 -11.32 -15.93 7.04
CA TRP A 75 -10.98 -16.15 5.63
C TRP A 75 -9.49 -16.22 5.42
N GLN A 76 -8.73 -15.24 5.94
CA GLN A 76 -7.28 -15.23 5.91
C GLN A 76 -6.68 -14.40 7.04
N SER A 77 -6.14 -15.05 8.05
CA SER A 77 -5.44 -14.39 9.15
C SER A 77 -4.23 -13.59 8.67
N GLY A 78 -4.05 -12.40 9.24
CA GLY A 78 -2.92 -11.51 8.94
C GLY A 78 -2.97 -10.87 7.55
N LEU A 79 -4.14 -10.82 6.92
CA LEU A 79 -4.35 -10.04 5.71
C LEU A 79 -4.52 -8.55 6.07
N PRO A 80 -3.79 -7.62 5.44
CA PRO A 80 -4.04 -6.19 5.64
C PRO A 80 -5.41 -5.80 5.11
N ILE A 81 -6.13 -4.99 5.90
CA ILE A 81 -7.49 -4.55 5.61
C ILE A 81 -7.52 -3.03 5.48
N MET A 82 -8.17 -2.54 4.45
CA MET A 82 -8.54 -1.13 4.28
C MET A 82 -10.05 -1.01 4.40
N ILE A 83 -10.54 -0.10 5.24
CA ILE A 83 -11.97 0.14 5.42
C ILE A 83 -12.39 1.41 4.70
N VAL A 84 -13.56 1.40 4.05
CA VAL A 84 -14.06 2.49 3.21
C VAL A 84 -15.35 3.03 3.78
N ASP A 85 -15.44 4.37 3.93
CA ASP A 85 -16.62 5.13 4.34
C ASP A 85 -17.27 4.72 5.67
N TYR A 86 -16.51 4.13 6.59
CA TYR A 86 -17.02 3.85 7.93
C TYR A 86 -17.06 5.12 8.78
N ASP A 87 -18.19 5.35 9.46
CA ASP A 87 -18.37 6.48 10.35
C ASP A 87 -17.40 6.45 11.53
N SER A 88 -16.91 7.62 11.92
CA SER A 88 -15.95 7.74 13.02
C SER A 88 -16.53 7.27 14.37
N ASN A 89 -17.85 7.32 14.53
CA ASN A 89 -18.52 6.87 15.75
C ASN A 89 -18.48 5.34 15.90
N ASP A 90 -18.67 4.60 14.81
CA ASP A 90 -18.63 3.13 14.82
C ASP A 90 -17.22 2.60 15.13
N LEU A 91 -16.21 3.43 14.93
CA LEU A 91 -14.80 3.05 15.08
C LEU A 91 -14.19 3.44 16.44
N ASN A 92 -14.82 4.39 17.17
CA ASN A 92 -14.31 4.83 18.47
C ASN A 92 -14.66 3.87 19.62
N GLU A 93 -15.67 3.01 19.42
CA GLU A 93 -16.11 2.01 20.41
C GLU A 93 -15.45 0.63 20.19
N LEU A 94 -14.70 0.45 19.10
CA LEU A 94 -14.12 -0.82 18.70
C LEU A 94 -12.61 -0.83 18.87
N GLU A 95 -12.07 -1.87 19.50
CA GLU A 95 -10.65 -2.20 19.35
C GLU A 95 -10.39 -2.63 17.91
N ILE A 96 -9.89 -1.69 17.10
CA ILE A 96 -9.55 -1.93 15.69
C ILE A 96 -8.32 -2.84 15.65
N PRO A 97 -8.42 -4.04 15.03
CA PRO A 97 -7.29 -4.94 14.97
C PRO A 97 -6.12 -4.35 14.14
N PRO A 98 -4.87 -4.73 14.46
CA PRO A 98 -3.68 -4.23 13.74
C PRO A 98 -3.68 -4.53 12.23
N SER A 99 -4.51 -5.47 11.79
CA SER A 99 -4.70 -5.79 10.37
C SER A 99 -5.42 -4.67 9.60
N VAL A 100 -6.18 -3.80 10.27
CA VAL A 100 -6.80 -2.62 9.65
C VAL A 100 -5.75 -1.51 9.55
N ILE A 101 -5.18 -1.38 8.36
CA ILE A 101 -4.04 -0.47 8.12
C ILE A 101 -4.44 0.96 7.79
N SER A 102 -5.63 1.16 7.22
CA SER A 102 -6.11 2.50 6.87
C SER A 102 -7.63 2.60 6.74
N LYS A 103 -8.08 3.85 6.82
CA LYS A 103 -9.46 4.28 6.57
C LYS A 103 -9.47 5.14 5.31
N LEU A 104 -10.15 4.68 4.28
CA LEU A 104 -10.28 5.36 3.01
C LEU A 104 -11.61 6.13 2.97
N GLN A 105 -11.55 7.41 2.64
CA GLN A 105 -12.71 8.24 2.35
C GLN A 105 -12.88 8.39 0.84
N MET A 106 -14.12 8.36 0.37
CA MET A 106 -14.43 8.60 -1.05
C MET A 106 -14.65 10.10 -1.33
N PRO A 107 -14.17 10.65 -2.44
CA PRO A 107 -13.24 10.05 -3.41
C PRO A 107 -11.82 9.93 -2.83
N PRO A 108 -11.07 8.87 -3.16
CA PRO A 108 -9.77 8.62 -2.56
C PRO A 108 -8.73 9.65 -3.01
N ASN A 109 -7.92 10.13 -2.04
CA ASN A 109 -6.74 10.92 -2.36
C ASN A 109 -5.62 9.99 -2.84
N TYR A 110 -5.11 10.24 -4.04
CA TYR A 110 -4.10 9.40 -4.68
C TYR A 110 -2.83 9.20 -3.84
N ALA A 111 -2.25 10.29 -3.32
CA ALA A 111 -1.02 10.20 -2.54
C ALA A 111 -1.21 9.35 -1.27
N ARG A 112 -2.33 9.57 -0.56
CA ARG A 112 -2.68 8.81 0.62
C ARG A 112 -2.92 7.34 0.30
N LEU A 113 -3.62 7.05 -0.81
CA LEU A 113 -3.90 5.67 -1.23
C LEU A 113 -2.60 4.91 -1.53
N VAL A 114 -1.64 5.55 -2.19
CA VAL A 114 -0.31 4.96 -2.46
C VAL A 114 0.43 4.67 -1.14
N ASP A 115 0.44 5.60 -0.19
CA ASP A 115 1.05 5.39 1.13
C ASP A 115 0.36 4.24 1.89
N ASP A 116 -0.96 4.14 1.82
CA ASP A 116 -1.72 3.06 2.45
C ASP A 116 -1.44 1.70 1.80
N LEU A 117 -1.29 1.64 0.48
CA LEU A 117 -0.87 0.43 -0.23
C LEU A 117 0.53 -0.02 0.20
N HIS A 118 1.47 0.92 0.39
CA HIS A 118 2.79 0.59 0.91
C HIS A 118 2.73 0.03 2.34
N ARG A 119 1.93 0.64 3.20
CA ARG A 119 1.71 0.15 4.57
C ARG A 119 1.14 -1.27 4.56
N ALA A 120 0.18 -1.56 3.66
CA ALA A 120 -0.37 -2.89 3.47
C ALA A 120 0.71 -3.91 3.09
N GLN A 121 1.56 -3.56 2.14
CA GLN A 121 2.64 -4.42 1.68
C GLN A 121 3.64 -4.72 2.80
N VAL A 122 4.07 -3.70 3.54
CA VAL A 122 4.98 -3.86 4.69
C VAL A 122 4.37 -4.76 5.76
N TYR A 123 3.11 -4.53 6.11
CA TYR A 123 2.38 -5.36 7.07
C TYR A 123 2.33 -6.83 6.62
N ARG A 124 1.99 -7.07 5.34
CA ARG A 124 1.91 -8.42 4.76
C ARG A 124 3.28 -9.13 4.79
N GLN A 125 4.34 -8.42 4.49
CA GLN A 125 5.71 -8.97 4.55
C GLN A 125 6.09 -9.38 5.97
N GLN A 126 5.77 -8.57 6.97
CA GLN A 126 6.01 -8.90 8.38
C GLN A 126 5.27 -10.16 8.79
N GLN A 127 4.00 -10.28 8.42
CA GLN A 127 3.19 -11.47 8.72
C GLN A 127 3.73 -12.73 8.02
N ASN A 128 4.16 -12.62 6.78
CA ASN A 128 4.78 -13.74 6.06
C ASN A 128 6.08 -14.19 6.70
N THR A 129 6.90 -13.26 7.18
CA THR A 129 8.17 -13.57 7.88
C THR A 129 7.89 -14.29 9.21
N MET A 130 6.90 -13.84 9.98
CA MET A 130 6.50 -14.49 11.24
C MET A 130 5.97 -15.91 11.01
N ASN A 131 5.31 -16.14 9.88
CA ASN A 131 4.76 -17.44 9.51
C ASN A 131 5.78 -18.37 8.80
N GLY A 132 7.07 -18.01 8.75
CA GLY A 132 8.14 -18.82 8.16
C GLY A 132 8.07 -18.96 6.64
N ARG A 133 7.28 -18.14 5.95
CA ARG A 133 7.21 -18.13 4.49
C ARG A 133 8.40 -17.34 3.93
N PRO A 134 9.12 -17.88 2.92
CA PRO A 134 10.24 -17.16 2.32
C PRO A 134 9.77 -15.85 1.69
N LEU A 135 10.52 -14.78 1.94
CA LEU A 135 10.36 -13.48 1.30
C LEU A 135 10.59 -13.65 -0.21
N HIS A 136 9.54 -13.90 -0.96
CA HIS A 136 9.59 -13.74 -2.41
C HIS A 136 9.56 -12.24 -2.66
N ARG A 137 10.74 -11.65 -2.90
CA ARG A 137 10.89 -10.24 -3.32
C ARG A 137 10.35 -10.14 -4.74
N ASP A 138 9.06 -9.92 -4.84
CA ASP A 138 8.41 -9.74 -6.12
C ASP A 138 8.81 -8.36 -6.68
N PRO A 139 9.36 -8.26 -7.91
CA PRO A 139 9.64 -6.97 -8.57
C PRO A 139 8.41 -6.11 -8.78
N VAL A 140 7.25 -6.65 -8.50
CA VAL A 140 5.94 -5.99 -8.49
C VAL A 140 5.83 -4.83 -7.47
N LEU A 141 6.71 -4.77 -6.51
CA LEU A 141 6.73 -3.79 -5.43
C LEU A 141 6.89 -2.31 -5.88
N PHE A 142 7.37 -2.07 -7.10
CA PHE A 142 7.52 -0.71 -7.64
C PHE A 142 6.32 -0.21 -8.45
N ARG A 143 5.16 -0.85 -8.32
CA ARG A 143 3.93 -0.49 -9.07
C ARG A 143 3.31 0.85 -8.68
N SER A 144 3.64 1.40 -7.52
CA SER A 144 3.25 2.77 -7.15
C SER A 144 3.85 3.85 -8.08
N LEU A 145 4.86 3.49 -8.88
CA LEU A 145 5.24 4.23 -10.07
C LEU A 145 4.22 3.93 -11.16
N VAL A 146 3.14 4.69 -11.21
CA VAL A 146 2.07 4.53 -12.20
C VAL A 146 2.61 4.74 -13.61
N GLY A 147 2.27 3.83 -14.50
CA GLY A 147 2.59 3.91 -15.91
C GLY A 147 3.05 2.58 -16.51
N THR A 148 2.64 2.35 -17.75
CA THR A 148 2.98 1.16 -18.54
C THR A 148 4.05 1.45 -19.60
N SER A 149 4.56 2.70 -19.66
CA SER A 149 5.55 3.09 -20.65
C SER A 149 6.86 2.33 -20.44
N ARG A 150 7.57 2.05 -21.54
CA ARG A 150 8.89 1.40 -21.50
C ARG A 150 9.88 2.12 -20.59
N LYS A 151 9.79 3.46 -20.50
CA LYS A 151 10.66 4.28 -19.62
C LYS A 151 10.37 4.02 -18.14
N ILE A 152 9.12 3.90 -17.75
CA ILE A 152 8.73 3.57 -16.36
C ILE A 152 9.15 2.14 -16.01
N GLN A 153 9.03 1.20 -16.94
CA GLN A 153 9.51 -0.18 -16.73
C GLN A 153 11.03 -0.21 -16.47
N GLN A 154 11.81 0.54 -17.26
CA GLN A 154 13.25 0.67 -17.05
C GLN A 154 13.59 1.29 -15.69
N VAL A 155 12.85 2.30 -15.24
CA VAL A 155 13.05 2.90 -13.89
C VAL A 155 12.78 1.85 -12.81
N ARG A 156 11.72 1.05 -12.91
CA ARG A 156 11.43 -0.03 -11.96
C ARG A 156 12.55 -1.09 -11.91
N GLU A 157 13.07 -1.47 -13.08
CA GLU A 157 14.19 -2.42 -13.16
C GLU A 157 15.44 -1.87 -12.48
N LEU A 158 15.79 -0.61 -12.70
CA LEU A 158 16.91 0.05 -12.05
C LEU A 158 16.70 0.15 -10.53
N MET A 159 15.50 0.47 -10.09
CA MET A 159 15.16 0.49 -8.65
C MET A 159 15.34 -0.89 -8.03
N ALA A 160 14.86 -1.94 -8.68
CA ALA A 160 15.01 -3.31 -8.20
C ALA A 160 16.49 -3.74 -8.03
N GLN A 161 17.38 -3.25 -8.91
CA GLN A 161 18.82 -3.55 -8.85
C GLN A 161 19.53 -2.88 -7.66
N VAL A 162 19.04 -1.73 -7.19
CA VAL A 162 19.73 -0.92 -6.16
C VAL A 162 19.03 -0.95 -4.79
N ALA A 163 17.78 -1.39 -4.72
CA ALA A 163 16.97 -1.29 -3.51
C ALA A 163 17.56 -2.04 -2.31
N ASP A 164 18.23 -3.18 -2.53
CA ASP A 164 18.88 -3.99 -1.51
C ASP A 164 20.34 -3.58 -1.25
N LYS A 165 20.87 -2.59 -1.98
CA LYS A 165 22.26 -2.14 -1.88
C LYS A 165 22.39 -0.94 -0.94
N ASN A 166 23.53 -0.86 -0.25
CA ASN A 166 23.89 0.31 0.55
C ASN A 166 24.69 1.31 -0.30
N VAL A 167 23.99 1.96 -1.22
CA VAL A 167 24.58 2.90 -2.18
C VAL A 167 23.81 4.22 -2.19
N THR A 168 24.48 5.31 -2.55
CA THR A 168 23.83 6.59 -2.81
C THR A 168 23.16 6.55 -4.17
N VAL A 169 21.90 6.94 -4.24
CA VAL A 169 21.11 6.96 -5.47
C VAL A 169 20.79 8.41 -5.84
N LEU A 170 21.19 8.84 -7.04
CA LEU A 170 20.81 10.14 -7.62
C LEU A 170 19.57 9.95 -8.49
N ILE A 171 18.49 10.68 -8.17
CA ILE A 171 17.23 10.66 -8.92
C ILE A 171 17.07 12.01 -9.62
N THR A 172 17.07 12.01 -10.95
CA THR A 172 16.94 13.20 -11.78
C THR A 172 15.64 13.21 -12.57
N GLY A 173 15.13 14.40 -12.88
CA GLY A 173 13.91 14.59 -13.67
C GLY A 173 13.30 15.97 -13.46
N GLU A 174 12.35 16.35 -14.30
CA GLU A 174 11.62 17.61 -14.21
C GLU A 174 10.76 17.68 -12.93
N SER A 175 10.28 18.88 -12.59
CA SER A 175 9.36 19.05 -11.46
C SER A 175 8.06 18.26 -11.73
N GLY A 176 7.51 17.61 -10.69
CA GLY A 176 6.28 16.84 -10.81
C GLY A 176 6.41 15.43 -11.41
N THR A 177 7.59 14.98 -11.83
CA THR A 177 7.78 13.64 -12.45
C THR A 177 7.79 12.47 -11.47
N GLY A 178 7.55 12.71 -10.18
CA GLY A 178 7.45 11.64 -9.18
C GLY A 178 8.79 11.20 -8.56
N LYS A 179 9.83 12.04 -8.57
CA LYS A 179 11.13 11.73 -7.94
C LYS A 179 11.02 11.32 -6.48
N GLU A 180 10.15 11.98 -5.71
CA GLU A 180 9.91 11.64 -4.31
C GLU A 180 9.25 10.25 -4.18
N VAL A 181 8.34 9.90 -5.08
CA VAL A 181 7.72 8.57 -5.13
C VAL A 181 8.78 7.50 -5.34
N VAL A 182 9.76 7.73 -6.25
CA VAL A 182 10.90 6.82 -6.47
C VAL A 182 11.74 6.69 -5.20
N ALA A 183 12.07 7.80 -4.53
CA ALA A 183 12.88 7.77 -3.31
C ALA A 183 12.21 7.01 -2.17
N ARG A 184 10.91 7.25 -1.93
CA ARG A 184 10.10 6.51 -0.93
C ARG A 184 10.06 5.02 -1.25
N ASN A 185 9.81 4.67 -2.52
CA ASN A 185 9.81 3.27 -2.95
C ASN A 185 11.16 2.58 -2.69
N LEU A 186 12.28 3.21 -3.03
CA LEU A 186 13.60 2.69 -2.75
C LEU A 186 13.81 2.46 -1.25
N HIS A 187 13.37 3.40 -0.40
CA HIS A 187 13.46 3.25 1.06
C HIS A 187 12.64 2.06 1.55
N TYR A 188 11.37 1.94 1.17
CA TYR A 188 10.48 0.85 1.60
C TYR A 188 10.95 -0.54 1.14
N HIS A 189 11.70 -0.62 0.04
CA HIS A 189 12.23 -1.88 -0.48
C HIS A 189 13.67 -2.16 -0.06
N SER A 190 14.24 -1.26 0.75
CA SER A 190 15.60 -1.39 1.26
C SER A 190 15.65 -2.17 2.58
N PRO A 191 16.84 -2.62 3.01
CA PRO A 191 17.03 -3.15 4.36
C PRO A 191 16.70 -2.15 5.47
N ARG A 192 16.55 -0.86 5.14
CA ARG A 192 16.21 0.23 6.05
C ARG A 192 14.70 0.55 6.12
N GLN A 193 13.83 -0.27 5.57
CA GLN A 193 12.36 -0.05 5.53
C GLN A 193 11.73 0.21 6.90
N GLN A 194 12.34 -0.30 7.98
CA GLN A 194 11.89 -0.10 9.36
C GLN A 194 12.44 1.21 9.98
N GLN A 195 13.37 1.88 9.31
CA GLN A 195 13.94 3.13 9.77
C GLN A 195 13.10 4.32 9.26
N PRO A 196 13.16 5.48 9.92
CA PRO A 196 12.45 6.65 9.46
C PRO A 196 12.95 7.13 8.09
N PHE A 197 12.03 7.44 7.19
CA PHE A 197 12.33 8.17 5.96
C PHE A 197 12.27 9.66 6.25
N VAL A 198 13.39 10.36 6.11
CA VAL A 198 13.50 11.79 6.45
C VAL A 198 13.73 12.60 5.16
N PRO A 199 12.64 13.11 4.53
CA PRO A 199 12.78 13.98 3.37
C PRO A 199 13.20 15.39 3.79
N VAL A 200 14.24 15.93 3.17
CA VAL A 200 14.69 17.30 3.37
C VAL A 200 14.52 18.08 2.08
N ASN A 201 13.66 19.11 2.11
CA ASN A 201 13.49 20.03 0.98
C ASN A 201 14.50 21.17 1.06
N CYS A 202 15.66 20.97 0.45
CA CYS A 202 16.73 21.99 0.44
C CYS A 202 16.30 23.33 -0.19
N GLY A 203 15.32 23.32 -1.11
CA GLY A 203 14.79 24.54 -1.71
C GLY A 203 13.92 25.39 -0.77
N ALA A 204 13.47 24.82 0.35
CA ALA A 204 12.70 25.54 1.37
C ALA A 204 13.59 26.11 2.50
N ILE A 205 14.89 25.76 2.52
CA ILE A 205 15.84 26.24 3.52
C ILE A 205 16.57 27.45 2.95
N PRO A 206 16.63 28.58 3.69
CA PRO A 206 17.44 29.73 3.27
C PRO A 206 18.91 29.32 3.03
N PRO A 207 19.56 29.84 1.96
CA PRO A 207 20.93 29.43 1.62
C PRO A 207 21.94 29.59 2.77
N GLU A 208 21.75 30.62 3.60
CA GLU A 208 22.62 30.92 4.74
C GLU A 208 22.53 29.90 5.88
N LEU A 209 21.40 29.17 5.95
CA LEU A 209 21.14 28.17 6.99
C LEU A 209 21.33 26.73 6.49
N LEU A 210 21.44 26.54 5.18
CA LEU A 210 21.42 25.21 4.56
C LEU A 210 22.54 24.31 5.11
N GLU A 211 23.74 24.84 5.24
CA GLU A 211 24.91 24.09 5.72
C GLU A 211 24.74 23.70 7.21
N SER A 212 24.29 24.63 8.04
CA SER A 212 24.07 24.38 9.47
C SER A 212 22.91 23.42 9.74
N GLU A 213 21.84 23.48 8.93
CA GLU A 213 20.69 22.56 9.05
C GLU A 213 21.02 21.15 8.59
N LEU A 214 21.84 20.99 7.53
CA LEU A 214 22.22 19.67 7.02
C LEU A 214 23.35 18.99 7.82
N PHE A 215 24.31 19.75 8.31
CA PHE A 215 25.54 19.20 8.91
C PHE A 215 25.73 19.60 10.38
N GLY A 216 24.83 20.46 10.90
CA GLY A 216 24.95 21.02 12.22
C GLY A 216 25.99 22.15 12.28
N HIS A 217 26.11 22.79 13.43
CA HIS A 217 27.16 23.77 13.74
C HIS A 217 27.73 23.51 15.12
N GLU A 218 29.03 23.70 15.26
CA GLU A 218 29.65 23.74 16.59
C GLU A 218 29.26 25.02 17.31
N LYS A 219 28.93 24.89 18.59
CA LYS A 219 28.77 26.09 19.42
C LYS A 219 30.14 26.70 19.61
N GLY A 220 30.35 27.84 18.98
CA GLY A 220 31.50 28.70 19.28
C GLY A 220 31.35 29.38 20.62
#